data_352233ff582904d358c116aa42322874
#
_entry.id   352233ff582904d358c116aa42322874
#
_cell.length_a   1.000
_cell.length_b   1.000
_cell.length_c   1.000
_cell.angle_alpha   90.00
_cell.angle_beta   90.00
_cell.angle_gamma   90.00
#
_symmetry.space_group_name_H-M   'P 1'
#
loop_
_entity.id
_entity.type
_entity.pdbx_description
1 polymer ?
#
loop_
_entity_poly.entity_id
_entity_poly.type
_entity_poly.pdbx_seq_one_letter_code
_entity_poly.pdbx_strand_id
1 'polypeptide(L)'
;MKISMPALAAELGLLGLVAGAYAVQATLRLQGEEAALRAEPVLATAVARRRWILSHLVMALGGSAVVLASGGLAAGIAHGLRIGGPVGQGGRMLGAALVQVPATWTLAGIAMLLFGLLPRLTALAWAALLAFALLGQLGELLQLADWVRDLSPFAHVPRALGQPLDLGPLLWLGAVTAALLLAGMTAFQRRDVQGG
;
A
#
# COMPACT_ATOMS: atom_id res chain seq x y z
N MET A 1 29.36 14.28 3.25
CA MET A 1 28.76 13.86 1.97
C MET A 1 27.29 14.29 1.99
N LYS A 2 26.91 15.30 1.20
CA LYS A 2 25.50 15.74 1.11
C LYS A 2 24.73 14.67 0.34
N ILE A 3 23.80 14.00 1.00
CA ILE A 3 22.88 13.10 0.28
C ILE A 3 22.04 13.98 -0.64
N SER A 4 22.03 13.65 -1.93
CA SER A 4 21.30 14.40 -2.93
C SER A 4 19.78 14.20 -2.75
N MET A 5 18.94 15.21 -3.05
CA MET A 5 17.48 15.09 -3.02
C MET A 5 16.96 13.87 -3.80
N PRO A 6 17.53 13.48 -4.96
CA PRO A 6 17.13 12.26 -5.65
C PRO A 6 17.35 10.99 -4.84
N ALA A 7 18.42 10.89 -4.04
CA ALA A 7 18.68 9.71 -3.22
C ALA A 7 17.62 9.55 -2.11
N LEU A 8 17.21 10.65 -1.45
CA LEU A 8 16.13 10.62 -0.47
C LEU A 8 14.78 10.25 -1.09
N ALA A 9 14.51 10.71 -2.31
CA ALA A 9 13.30 10.33 -3.03
C ALA A 9 13.30 8.83 -3.39
N ALA A 10 14.45 8.28 -3.77
CA ALA A 10 14.60 6.85 -4.06
C ALA A 10 14.41 6.00 -2.78
N GLU A 11 14.98 6.42 -1.64
CA GLU A 11 14.79 5.74 -0.35
C GLU A 11 13.30 5.71 0.04
N LEU A 12 12.60 6.84 -0.09
CA LEU A 12 11.17 6.92 0.19
C LEU A 12 10.38 6.04 -0.78
N GLY A 13 10.74 6.01 -2.07
CA GLY A 13 10.10 5.14 -3.07
C GLY A 13 10.23 3.66 -2.71
N LEU A 14 11.43 3.22 -2.31
CA LEU A 14 11.66 1.84 -1.83
C LEU A 14 10.83 1.53 -0.57
N LEU A 15 10.76 2.47 0.37
CA LEU A 15 9.95 2.32 1.57
C LEU A 15 8.46 2.14 1.23
N GLY A 16 7.95 2.91 0.26
CA GLY A 16 6.60 2.76 -0.27
C GLY A 16 6.33 1.38 -0.86
N LEU A 17 7.30 0.83 -1.60
CA LEU A 17 7.20 -0.52 -2.16
C LEU A 17 7.21 -1.60 -1.07
N VAL A 18 8.05 -1.47 -0.05
CA VAL A 18 8.08 -2.39 1.10
C VAL A 18 6.75 -2.36 1.85
N ALA A 19 6.22 -1.17 2.11
CA ALA A 19 4.90 -1.02 2.74
C ALA A 19 3.78 -1.58 1.86
N GLY A 20 3.87 -1.40 0.52
CA GLY A 20 2.97 -2.00 -0.45
C GLY A 20 3.02 -3.52 -0.45
N ALA A 21 4.21 -4.11 -0.40
CA ALA A 21 4.39 -5.56 -0.27
C ALA A 21 3.76 -6.09 1.03
N TYR A 22 3.96 -5.39 2.14
CA TYR A 22 3.29 -5.72 3.40
C TYR A 22 1.76 -5.65 3.26
N ALA A 23 1.23 -4.59 2.65
CA ALA A 23 -0.22 -4.41 2.48
C ALA A 23 -0.83 -5.53 1.63
N VAL A 24 -0.19 -5.92 0.52
CA VAL A 24 -0.58 -7.07 -0.31
C VAL A 24 -0.53 -8.37 0.51
N GLN A 25 0.59 -8.66 1.16
CA GLN A 25 0.78 -9.87 1.95
C GLN A 25 -0.27 -9.99 3.07
N ALA A 26 -0.48 -8.90 3.81
CA ALA A 26 -1.44 -8.88 4.91
C ALA A 26 -2.89 -9.06 4.43
N THR A 27 -3.24 -8.49 3.28
CA THR A 27 -4.57 -8.68 2.67
C THR A 27 -4.75 -10.11 2.17
N LEU A 28 -3.74 -10.70 1.53
CA LEU A 28 -3.80 -12.08 1.02
C LEU A 28 -3.78 -13.16 2.10
N ARG A 29 -3.53 -12.82 3.37
CA ARG A 29 -3.75 -13.76 4.49
C ARG A 29 -5.19 -14.23 4.58
N LEU A 30 -6.18 -13.39 4.19
CA LEU A 30 -7.58 -13.78 4.06
C LEU A 30 -7.75 -15.05 3.21
N GLN A 31 -7.07 -15.09 2.06
CA GLN A 31 -7.10 -16.25 1.17
C GLN A 31 -6.45 -17.49 1.82
N GLY A 32 -5.31 -17.29 2.49
CA GLY A 32 -4.62 -18.39 3.17
C GLY A 32 -5.44 -19.00 4.29
N GLU A 33 -6.21 -18.20 5.03
CA GLU A 33 -7.10 -18.69 6.09
C GLU A 33 -8.34 -19.36 5.54
N GLU A 34 -8.91 -18.84 4.44
CA GLU A 34 -10.01 -19.50 3.73
C GLU A 34 -9.58 -20.86 3.18
N ALA A 35 -8.45 -20.91 2.47
CA ALA A 35 -7.91 -22.13 1.87
C ALA A 35 -7.52 -23.20 2.90
N ALA A 36 -7.12 -22.80 4.11
CA ALA A 36 -6.78 -23.70 5.20
C ALA A 36 -7.98 -24.11 6.04
N LEU A 37 -9.22 -23.80 5.62
CA LEU A 37 -10.49 -24.06 6.33
C LEU A 37 -10.55 -23.47 7.75
N ARG A 38 -9.63 -22.55 8.07
CA ARG A 38 -9.58 -21.87 9.38
C ARG A 38 -10.65 -20.78 9.53
N ALA A 39 -11.18 -20.31 8.41
CA ALA A 39 -12.30 -19.37 8.41
C ALA A 39 -13.63 -20.03 8.82
N GLU A 40 -13.82 -21.34 8.54
CA GLU A 40 -15.08 -22.06 8.84
C GLU A 40 -15.46 -22.04 10.32
N PRO A 41 -14.58 -22.41 11.28
CA PRO A 41 -14.93 -22.37 12.69
C PRO A 41 -15.29 -20.97 13.19
N VAL A 42 -14.64 -19.95 12.66
CA VAL A 42 -14.91 -18.54 13.00
C VAL A 42 -16.24 -18.07 12.40
N LEU A 43 -16.50 -18.45 11.16
CA LEU A 43 -17.74 -18.08 10.45
C LEU A 43 -18.95 -18.92 10.90
N ALA A 44 -18.73 -20.08 11.52
CA ALA A 44 -19.77 -20.88 12.18
C ALA A 44 -20.26 -20.25 13.49
N THR A 45 -19.49 -19.30 14.06
CA THR A 45 -19.90 -18.52 15.23
C THR A 45 -20.75 -17.30 14.80
N ALA A 46 -21.28 -16.55 15.75
CA ALA A 46 -22.06 -15.32 15.52
C ALA A 46 -21.24 -14.15 14.89
N VAL A 47 -20.01 -14.41 14.40
CA VAL A 47 -19.17 -13.40 13.78
C VAL A 47 -19.57 -13.20 12.32
N ALA A 48 -20.08 -12.01 12.01
CA ALA A 48 -20.43 -11.65 10.64
C ALA A 48 -19.17 -11.66 9.75
N ARG A 49 -19.24 -12.25 8.55
CA ARG A 49 -18.18 -12.26 7.51
C ARG A 49 -17.54 -10.89 7.30
N ARG A 50 -18.36 -9.84 7.36
CA ARG A 50 -17.90 -8.45 7.24
C ARG A 50 -16.91 -8.06 8.37
N ARG A 51 -17.18 -8.44 9.61
CA ARG A 51 -16.32 -8.15 10.75
C ARG A 51 -14.96 -8.88 10.61
N TRP A 52 -14.98 -10.11 10.14
CA TRP A 52 -13.77 -10.88 9.89
C TRP A 52 -12.88 -10.23 8.81
N ILE A 53 -13.45 -9.82 7.65
CA ILE A 53 -12.70 -9.12 6.62
C ILE A 53 -12.15 -7.78 7.14
N LEU A 54 -12.98 -6.99 7.83
CA LEU A 54 -12.58 -5.69 8.35
C LEU A 54 -11.41 -5.79 9.32
N SER A 55 -11.36 -6.83 10.17
CA SER A 55 -10.22 -7.02 11.09
C SER A 55 -8.90 -7.21 10.32
N HIS A 56 -8.90 -8.00 9.24
CA HIS A 56 -7.72 -8.21 8.40
C HIS A 56 -7.34 -6.93 7.63
N LEU A 57 -8.33 -6.21 7.10
CA LEU A 57 -8.07 -4.93 6.41
C LEU A 57 -7.50 -3.87 7.35
N VAL A 58 -8.00 -3.78 8.58
CA VAL A 58 -7.42 -2.86 9.59
C VAL A 58 -5.95 -3.19 9.84
N MET A 59 -5.60 -4.47 9.94
CA MET A 59 -4.21 -4.90 10.10
C MET A 59 -3.36 -4.61 8.85
N ALA A 60 -3.91 -4.83 7.65
CA ALA A 60 -3.19 -4.55 6.40
C ALA A 60 -2.95 -3.05 6.20
N LEU A 61 -3.99 -2.23 6.38
CA LEU A 61 -3.92 -0.78 6.20
C LEU A 61 -3.14 -0.11 7.33
N GLY A 62 -3.44 -0.44 8.58
CA GLY A 62 -2.74 0.11 9.75
C GLY A 62 -1.28 -0.30 9.79
N GLY A 63 -0.99 -1.58 9.55
CA GLY A 63 0.37 -2.09 9.53
C GLY A 63 1.23 -1.46 8.43
N SER A 64 0.70 -1.25 7.21
CA SER A 64 1.43 -0.55 6.15
C SER A 64 1.72 0.91 6.51
N ALA A 65 0.79 1.60 7.17
CA ALA A 65 1.00 2.96 7.69
C ALA A 65 2.09 2.98 8.77
N VAL A 66 2.12 1.98 9.67
CA VAL A 66 3.17 1.84 10.70
C VAL A 66 4.54 1.58 10.06
N VAL A 67 4.62 0.74 9.02
CA VAL A 67 5.87 0.49 8.26
C VAL A 67 6.38 1.80 7.66
N LEU A 68 5.51 2.59 7.01
CA LEU A 68 5.87 3.89 6.46
C LEU A 68 6.31 4.87 7.53
N ALA A 69 5.57 4.97 8.63
CA ALA A 69 5.87 5.88 9.72
C ALA A 69 7.22 5.56 10.39
N SER A 70 7.43 4.30 10.75
CA SER A 70 8.67 3.86 11.41
C SER A 70 9.88 3.98 10.48
N GLY A 71 9.75 3.56 9.21
CA GLY A 71 10.80 3.68 8.22
C GLY A 71 11.16 5.13 7.90
N GLY A 72 10.15 5.99 7.68
CA GLY A 72 10.36 7.42 7.43
C GLY A 72 11.01 8.14 8.61
N LEU A 73 10.55 7.84 9.84
CA LEU A 73 11.13 8.39 11.06
C LEU A 73 12.58 7.94 11.24
N ALA A 74 12.87 6.65 11.09
CA ALA A 74 14.20 6.09 11.23
C ALA A 74 15.17 6.67 10.18
N ALA A 75 14.78 6.73 8.92
CA ALA A 75 15.57 7.34 7.85
C ALA A 75 15.85 8.83 8.13
N GLY A 76 14.83 9.57 8.59
CA GLY A 76 14.95 10.98 8.92
C GLY A 76 15.88 11.24 10.10
N ILE A 77 15.80 10.45 11.17
CA ILE A 77 16.71 10.53 12.32
C ILE A 77 18.14 10.20 11.88
N ALA A 78 18.35 9.09 11.16
CA ALA A 78 19.66 8.68 10.67
C ALA A 78 20.30 9.75 9.77
N HIS A 79 19.52 10.38 8.90
CA HIS A 79 19.98 11.50 8.08
C HIS A 79 20.29 12.73 8.93
N GLY A 80 19.42 13.08 9.86
CA GLY A 80 19.59 14.23 10.75
C GLY A 80 20.79 14.13 11.70
N LEU A 81 21.19 12.92 12.11
CA LEU A 81 22.40 12.68 12.88
C LEU A 81 23.67 13.02 12.09
N ARG A 82 23.64 12.90 10.75
CA ARG A 82 24.78 13.20 9.87
C ARG A 82 24.91 14.68 9.53
N ILE A 83 23.80 15.42 9.43
CA ILE A 83 23.79 16.80 8.96
C ILE A 83 23.41 17.81 10.06
N GLY A 84 23.01 17.34 11.24
CA GLY A 84 22.46 18.15 12.33
C GLY A 84 20.93 18.24 12.27
N GLY A 85 20.30 18.31 13.44
CA GLY A 85 18.85 18.45 13.58
C GLY A 85 18.04 17.17 13.37
N PRO A 86 18.34 16.07 14.11
CA PRO A 86 17.69 14.76 13.91
C PRO A 86 16.17 14.81 14.11
N VAL A 87 15.67 15.61 15.05
CA VAL A 87 14.22 15.73 15.31
C VAL A 87 13.50 16.39 14.14
N GLY A 88 14.05 17.50 13.61
CA GLY A 88 13.46 18.20 12.48
C GLY A 88 13.47 17.36 11.19
N GLN A 89 14.57 16.64 10.92
CA GLN A 89 14.66 15.76 9.76
C GLN A 89 13.78 14.52 9.94
N GLY A 90 13.68 13.97 11.15
CA GLY A 90 12.77 12.88 11.47
C GLY A 90 11.33 13.23 11.14
N GLY A 91 10.85 14.39 11.59
CA GLY A 91 9.49 14.86 11.30
C GLY A 91 9.21 15.07 9.81
N ARG A 92 10.16 15.66 9.08
CA ARG A 92 10.03 15.87 7.62
C ARG A 92 9.96 14.58 6.84
N MET A 93 10.82 13.60 7.14
CA MET A 93 10.83 12.30 6.48
C MET A 93 9.63 11.44 6.87
N LEU A 94 9.17 11.52 8.11
CA LEU A 94 7.93 10.91 8.55
C LEU A 94 6.75 11.44 7.72
N GLY A 95 6.61 12.75 7.59
CA GLY A 95 5.56 13.37 6.76
C GLY A 95 5.64 12.90 5.31
N ALA A 96 6.83 12.91 4.71
CA ALA A 96 7.05 12.47 3.34
C ALA A 96 6.76 10.96 3.13
N ALA A 97 7.03 10.12 4.12
CA ALA A 97 6.68 8.70 4.09
C ALA A 97 5.14 8.49 4.20
N LEU A 98 4.48 9.21 5.09
CA LEU A 98 3.03 9.09 5.28
C LEU A 98 2.20 9.55 4.07
N VAL A 99 2.73 10.44 3.25
CA VAL A 99 2.09 10.84 1.98
C VAL A 99 1.96 9.64 1.00
N GLN A 100 2.73 8.58 1.18
CA GLN A 100 2.65 7.36 0.35
C GLN A 100 1.54 6.39 0.82
N VAL A 101 0.92 6.62 1.97
CA VAL A 101 -0.13 5.74 2.53
C VAL A 101 -1.25 5.46 1.54
N PRO A 102 -1.87 6.44 0.84
CA PRO A 102 -2.94 6.15 -0.12
C PRO A 102 -2.50 5.26 -1.28
N ALA A 103 -1.26 5.42 -1.76
CA ALA A 103 -0.73 4.57 -2.83
C ALA A 103 -0.53 3.12 -2.37
N THR A 104 -0.01 2.90 -1.15
CA THR A 104 0.12 1.55 -0.58
C THR A 104 -1.24 0.91 -0.31
N TRP A 105 -2.22 1.69 0.12
CA TRP A 105 -3.59 1.23 0.35
C TRP A 105 -4.31 0.85 -0.94
N THR A 106 -3.97 1.48 -2.08
CA THR A 106 -4.48 1.09 -3.40
C THR A 106 -4.07 -0.36 -3.73
N LEU A 107 -2.84 -0.78 -3.38
CA LEU A 107 -2.40 -2.17 -3.53
C LEU A 107 -3.20 -3.14 -2.66
N ALA A 108 -3.50 -2.77 -1.41
CA ALA A 108 -4.39 -3.55 -0.56
C ALA A 108 -5.80 -3.66 -1.18
N GLY A 109 -6.29 -2.56 -1.77
CA GLY A 109 -7.56 -2.52 -2.50
C GLY A 109 -7.59 -3.46 -3.71
N ILE A 110 -6.51 -3.47 -4.51
CA ILE A 110 -6.35 -4.41 -5.64
C ILE A 110 -6.34 -5.86 -5.13
N ALA A 111 -5.56 -6.15 -4.07
CA ALA A 111 -5.50 -7.49 -3.49
C ALA A 111 -6.88 -7.95 -2.97
N MET A 112 -7.63 -7.06 -2.30
CA MET A 112 -8.98 -7.34 -1.82
C MET A 112 -9.98 -7.54 -2.96
N LEU A 113 -9.89 -6.74 -4.03
CA LEU A 113 -10.74 -6.89 -5.21
C LEU A 113 -10.50 -8.25 -5.89
N LEU A 114 -9.24 -8.63 -6.09
CA LEU A 114 -8.87 -9.93 -6.66
C LEU A 114 -9.35 -11.08 -5.77
N PHE A 115 -9.17 -10.97 -4.46
CA PHE A 115 -9.65 -11.98 -3.52
C PHE A 115 -11.18 -12.14 -3.59
N GLY A 116 -11.92 -11.03 -3.69
CA GLY A 116 -13.39 -11.05 -3.76
C GLY A 116 -13.93 -11.59 -5.08
N LEU A 117 -13.34 -11.19 -6.21
CA LEU A 117 -13.82 -11.53 -7.56
C LEU A 117 -13.18 -12.78 -8.14
N LEU A 118 -11.87 -12.93 -7.99
CA LEU A 118 -11.04 -13.91 -8.69
C LEU A 118 -10.03 -14.57 -7.73
N PRO A 119 -10.47 -15.35 -6.74
CA PRO A 119 -9.60 -15.90 -5.70
C PRO A 119 -8.47 -16.79 -6.23
N ARG A 120 -8.62 -17.32 -7.45
CA ARG A 120 -7.57 -18.09 -8.13
C ARG A 120 -6.45 -17.22 -8.70
N LEU A 121 -6.70 -15.92 -8.88
CA LEU A 121 -5.78 -14.96 -9.51
C LEU A 121 -5.22 -13.94 -8.50
N THR A 122 -5.31 -14.19 -7.21
CA THR A 122 -4.80 -13.28 -6.16
C THR A 122 -3.30 -13.04 -6.28
N ALA A 123 -2.54 -13.97 -6.87
CA ALA A 123 -1.12 -13.77 -7.20
C ALA A 123 -0.88 -12.55 -8.11
N LEU A 124 -1.88 -12.11 -8.89
CA LEU A 124 -1.80 -10.88 -9.70
C LEU A 124 -1.64 -9.62 -8.85
N ALA A 125 -1.98 -9.64 -7.56
CA ALA A 125 -1.68 -8.52 -6.66
C ALA A 125 -0.17 -8.29 -6.52
N TRP A 126 0.63 -9.35 -6.51
CA TRP A 126 2.09 -9.28 -6.53
C TRP A 126 2.62 -8.80 -7.88
N ALA A 127 1.99 -9.25 -8.98
CA ALA A 127 2.33 -8.77 -10.32
C ALA A 127 2.04 -7.27 -10.46
N ALA A 128 0.92 -6.78 -9.89
CA ALA A 128 0.60 -5.35 -9.85
C ALA A 128 1.65 -4.56 -9.05
N LEU A 129 2.05 -5.04 -7.87
CA LEU A 129 3.12 -4.42 -7.09
C LEU A 129 4.44 -4.34 -7.89
N LEU A 130 4.83 -5.45 -8.53
CA LEU A 130 6.04 -5.50 -9.35
C LEU A 130 5.94 -4.53 -10.55
N ALA A 131 4.81 -4.52 -11.25
CA ALA A 131 4.58 -3.59 -12.36
C ALA A 131 4.70 -2.14 -11.90
N PHE A 132 4.09 -1.76 -10.78
CA PHE A 132 4.17 -0.40 -10.24
C PHE A 132 5.59 -0.05 -9.77
N ALA A 133 6.33 -1.02 -9.21
CA ALA A 133 7.74 -0.84 -8.86
C ALA A 133 8.59 -0.58 -10.10
N LEU A 134 8.40 -1.35 -11.16
CA LEU A 134 9.11 -1.17 -12.43
C LEU A 134 8.76 0.16 -13.08
N LEU A 135 7.48 0.54 -13.13
CA LEU A 135 7.03 1.81 -13.68
C LEU A 135 7.62 3.00 -12.90
N GLY A 136 7.67 2.91 -11.56
CA GLY A 136 8.22 3.96 -10.72
C GLY A 136 9.74 4.11 -10.81
N GLN A 137 10.48 2.99 -10.93
CA GLN A 137 11.94 2.99 -10.94
C GLN A 137 12.54 3.12 -12.34
N LEU A 138 11.94 2.46 -13.33
CA LEU A 138 12.47 2.37 -14.69
C LEU A 138 11.70 3.23 -15.70
N GLY A 139 10.55 3.77 -15.32
CA GLY A 139 9.70 4.52 -16.25
C GLY A 139 10.40 5.72 -16.89
N GLU A 140 11.22 6.45 -16.13
CA GLU A 140 12.03 7.55 -16.64
C GLU A 140 13.20 7.06 -17.51
N LEU A 141 13.87 5.97 -17.08
CA LEU A 141 15.00 5.39 -17.83
C LEU A 141 14.57 4.81 -19.18
N LEU A 142 13.39 4.20 -19.22
CA LEU A 142 12.82 3.61 -20.43
C LEU A 142 12.06 4.62 -21.29
N GLN A 143 12.04 5.89 -20.91
CA GLN A 143 11.32 6.97 -21.60
C GLN A 143 9.86 6.57 -21.91
N LEU A 144 9.22 5.88 -20.97
CA LEU A 144 7.83 5.46 -21.13
C LEU A 144 6.91 6.69 -21.23
N ALA A 145 5.87 6.57 -22.06
CA ALA A 145 4.86 7.61 -22.20
C ALA A 145 4.23 7.93 -20.83
N ASP A 146 3.91 9.20 -20.60
CA ASP A 146 3.41 9.68 -19.30
C ASP A 146 2.16 8.89 -18.84
N TRP A 147 1.24 8.59 -19.75
CA TRP A 147 0.04 7.82 -19.43
C TRP A 147 0.33 6.40 -18.89
N VAL A 148 1.47 5.78 -19.31
CA VAL A 148 1.90 4.46 -18.79
C VAL A 148 2.42 4.60 -17.37
N ARG A 149 3.20 5.66 -17.09
CA ARG A 149 3.74 5.94 -15.76
C ARG A 149 2.61 6.30 -14.79
N ASP A 150 1.60 7.02 -15.27
CA ASP A 150 0.43 7.42 -14.50
C ASP A 150 -0.49 6.24 -14.10
N LEU A 151 -0.29 5.04 -14.64
CA LEU A 151 -0.94 3.83 -14.16
C LEU A 151 -0.46 3.43 -12.76
N SER A 152 0.73 3.85 -12.35
CA SER A 152 1.25 3.58 -11.01
C SER A 152 0.63 4.52 -9.98
N PRO A 153 0.02 4.01 -8.89
CA PRO A 153 -0.46 4.85 -7.80
C PRO A 153 0.66 5.68 -7.15
N PHE A 154 1.91 5.21 -7.23
CA PHE A 154 3.08 5.92 -6.71
C PHE A 154 3.47 7.13 -7.56
N ALA A 155 3.10 7.18 -8.83
CA ALA A 155 3.31 8.36 -9.68
C ALA A 155 2.45 9.57 -9.23
N HIS A 156 1.33 9.31 -8.58
CA HIS A 156 0.40 10.33 -8.09
C HIS A 156 0.73 10.81 -6.66
N VAL A 157 1.77 10.27 -6.04
CA VAL A 157 2.21 10.71 -4.71
C VAL A 157 2.94 12.04 -4.85
N PRO A 158 2.47 13.13 -4.18
CA PRO A 158 3.15 14.42 -4.20
C PRO A 158 4.59 14.29 -3.69
N ARG A 159 5.52 15.00 -4.35
CA ARG A 159 6.91 15.10 -3.88
C ARG A 159 6.96 15.98 -2.63
N ALA A 160 6.67 15.39 -1.47
CA ALA A 160 6.50 16.08 -0.19
C ALA A 160 7.77 16.76 0.36
N LEU A 161 8.93 16.54 -0.27
CA LEU A 161 10.19 17.16 0.14
C LEU A 161 10.36 18.52 -0.55
N GLY A 162 9.95 19.59 0.17
CA GLY A 162 10.24 20.96 -0.24
C GLY A 162 9.19 21.66 -1.12
N GLN A 163 8.04 21.05 -1.34
CA GLN A 163 6.92 21.64 -2.07
C GLN A 163 5.64 21.67 -1.21
N PRO A 164 4.68 22.57 -1.49
CA PRO A 164 3.36 22.54 -0.87
C PRO A 164 2.67 21.21 -1.12
N LEU A 165 2.03 20.66 -0.09
CA LEU A 165 1.31 19.39 -0.20
C LEU A 165 0.03 19.59 -1.01
N ASP A 166 -0.04 19.01 -2.20
CA ASP A 166 -1.29 18.93 -2.96
C ASP A 166 -2.11 17.74 -2.46
N LEU A 167 -3.27 18.03 -1.89
CA LEU A 167 -4.18 17.01 -1.37
C LEU A 167 -5.06 16.37 -2.45
N GLY A 168 -5.18 16.98 -3.63
CA GLY A 168 -6.01 16.47 -4.72
C GLY A 168 -5.69 15.03 -5.11
N PRO A 169 -4.44 14.70 -5.48
CA PRO A 169 -4.03 13.34 -5.83
C PRO A 169 -4.21 12.35 -4.67
N LEU A 170 -3.98 12.78 -3.42
CA LEU A 170 -4.14 11.92 -2.25
C LEU A 170 -5.61 11.54 -2.00
N LEU A 171 -6.52 12.51 -2.13
CA LEU A 171 -7.96 12.28 -2.03
C LEU A 171 -8.45 11.37 -3.17
N TRP A 172 -7.94 11.55 -4.38
CA TRP A 172 -8.25 10.69 -5.51
C TRP A 172 -7.81 9.25 -5.26
N LEU A 173 -6.57 9.02 -4.84
CA LEU A 173 -6.07 7.70 -4.47
C LEU A 173 -6.87 7.08 -3.32
N GLY A 174 -7.25 7.88 -2.33
CA GLY A 174 -8.12 7.46 -1.24
C GLY A 174 -9.49 7.00 -1.73
N ALA A 175 -10.10 7.74 -2.66
CA ALA A 175 -11.38 7.38 -3.27
C ALA A 175 -11.28 6.08 -4.10
N VAL A 176 -10.22 5.94 -4.91
CA VAL A 176 -9.95 4.71 -5.67
C VAL A 176 -9.77 3.52 -4.73
N THR A 177 -8.97 3.69 -3.67
CA THR A 177 -8.77 2.65 -2.64
C THR A 177 -10.09 2.24 -2.01
N ALA A 178 -10.90 3.20 -1.58
CA ALA A 178 -12.21 2.92 -0.97
C ALA A 178 -13.13 2.16 -1.95
N ALA A 179 -13.17 2.56 -3.22
CA ALA A 179 -13.95 1.87 -4.25
C ALA A 179 -13.48 0.42 -4.45
N LEU A 180 -12.18 0.18 -4.54
CA LEU A 180 -11.61 -1.16 -4.69
C LEU A 180 -11.92 -2.06 -3.48
N LEU A 181 -11.75 -1.53 -2.26
CA LEU A 181 -12.06 -2.27 -1.03
C LEU A 181 -13.54 -2.61 -0.93
N LEU A 182 -14.43 -1.65 -1.20
CA LEU A 182 -15.87 -1.87 -1.17
C LEU A 182 -16.31 -2.88 -2.24
N ALA A 183 -15.79 -2.76 -3.46
CA ALA A 183 -16.07 -3.71 -4.54
C ALA A 183 -15.60 -5.13 -4.19
N GLY A 184 -14.38 -5.27 -3.67
CA GLY A 184 -13.85 -6.56 -3.22
C GLY A 184 -14.65 -7.17 -2.07
N MET A 185 -15.01 -6.37 -1.07
CA MET A 185 -15.83 -6.81 0.06
C MET A 185 -17.23 -7.25 -0.38
N THR A 186 -17.89 -6.48 -1.25
CA THR A 186 -19.23 -6.82 -1.76
C THR A 186 -19.21 -8.05 -2.64
N ALA A 187 -18.17 -8.21 -3.46
CA ALA A 187 -17.98 -9.40 -4.28
C ALA A 187 -17.80 -10.65 -3.41
N PHE A 188 -16.96 -10.57 -2.37
CA PHE A 188 -16.77 -11.66 -1.42
C PHE A 188 -18.06 -12.04 -0.69
N GLN A 189 -18.88 -11.06 -0.27
CA GLN A 189 -20.14 -11.30 0.43
C GLN A 189 -21.18 -12.01 -0.45
N ARG A 190 -21.13 -11.78 -1.77
CA ARG A 190 -22.03 -12.42 -2.75
C ARG A 190 -21.55 -13.81 -3.20
N ARG A 191 -20.33 -14.16 -2.85
CA ARG A 191 -19.75 -15.45 -3.17
C ARG A 191 -20.30 -16.49 -2.18
N ASP A 192 -20.90 -17.56 -2.69
CA ASP A 192 -21.14 -18.74 -1.88
C ASP A 192 -19.77 -19.31 -1.49
N VAL A 193 -19.50 -19.40 -0.18
CA VAL A 193 -18.35 -20.14 0.31
C VAL A 193 -18.67 -21.59 0.01
N GLN A 194 -18.07 -22.12 -1.05
CA GLN A 194 -18.23 -23.51 -1.42
C GLN A 194 -17.57 -24.33 -0.30
N GLY A 195 -18.43 -24.82 0.61
CA GLY A 195 -18.09 -26.01 1.38
C GLY A 195 -17.94 -27.14 0.36
N GLY A 196 -16.68 -27.56 0.12
CA GLY A 196 -16.39 -28.74 -0.64
C GLY A 196 -16.59 -29.99 0.18
#